data_b8827542932610b8101b95a377613c19
#
_entry.id   b8827542932610b8101b95a377613c19
#
_cell.length_a   1.000
_cell.length_b   1.000
_cell.length_c   1.000
_cell.angle_alpha   90.00
_cell.angle_beta   90.00
_cell.angle_gamma   90.00
#
_symmetry.space_group_name_H-M   'P 1'
#
loop_
_entity.id
_entity.type
_entity.pdbx_description
1 polymer ?
#
loop_
_entity_poly.entity_id
_entity_poly.type
_entity_poly.pdbx_seq_one_letter_code
_entity_poly.pdbx_strand_id
1 'polypeptide(L)'
;MTIRVGVIGAAGRMGATVCSAVVADKNLELVAAVDTASAGSVVHGIAVSSELRALADAKVDVAVDFTVAAASRINLPWLAMHNIHAVVGTTGFTDQDIEDFKKVFSSSNCIVAPNFAIGAVLMMRFAEIAAPFFETAEIIE
;
A
#
# COMPACT_ATOMS: atom_id res chain seq x y z
N MET A 1 17.13 -14.64 1.10
CA MET A 1 16.41 -14.15 -0.09
C MET A 1 15.79 -12.82 0.33
N THR A 2 16.08 -11.74 -0.37
CA THR A 2 15.59 -10.40 -0.03
C THR A 2 14.37 -10.10 -0.91
N ILE A 3 13.29 -9.57 -0.34
CA ILE A 3 12.08 -9.20 -1.07
C ILE A 3 12.31 -7.84 -1.73
N ARG A 4 12.07 -7.74 -3.02
CA ARG A 4 12.22 -6.52 -3.82
C ARG A 4 10.94 -5.69 -3.72
N VAL A 5 11.03 -4.54 -3.07
CA VAL A 5 9.87 -3.69 -2.78
C VAL A 5 9.86 -2.46 -3.68
N GLY A 6 8.70 -2.17 -4.26
CA GLY A 6 8.40 -0.92 -4.93
C GLY A 6 7.38 -0.11 -4.11
N VAL A 7 7.48 1.21 -4.11
CA VAL A 7 6.53 2.08 -3.40
C VAL A 7 5.85 3.02 -4.38
N ILE A 8 4.52 3.03 -4.38
CA ILE A 8 3.67 3.95 -5.16
C ILE A 8 3.13 5.03 -4.21
N GLY A 9 3.25 6.28 -4.61
CA GLY A 9 3.08 7.45 -3.73
C GLY A 9 4.31 7.69 -2.86
N ALA A 10 5.50 7.34 -3.37
CA ALA A 10 6.76 7.29 -2.64
C ALA A 10 7.19 8.63 -2.02
N ALA A 11 6.81 9.76 -2.63
CA ALA A 11 7.13 11.10 -2.14
C ALA A 11 6.06 11.66 -1.17
N GLY A 12 4.93 10.99 -1.00
CA GLY A 12 3.93 11.32 0.01
C GLY A 12 4.41 11.00 1.42
N ARG A 13 3.71 11.54 2.44
CA ARG A 13 4.06 11.32 3.85
C ARG A 13 4.21 9.85 4.22
N MET A 14 3.20 9.04 3.91
CA MET A 14 3.25 7.60 4.20
C MET A 14 4.23 6.85 3.30
N GLY A 15 4.28 7.19 1.99
CA GLY A 15 5.21 6.57 1.06
C GLY A 15 6.67 6.75 1.49
N ALA A 16 7.06 7.96 1.90
CA ALA A 16 8.41 8.24 2.41
C ALA A 16 8.73 7.44 3.69
N THR A 17 7.73 7.30 4.60
CA THR A 17 7.87 6.48 5.81
C THR A 17 8.07 5.01 5.45
N VAL A 18 7.31 4.49 4.49
CA VAL A 18 7.44 3.11 4.00
C VAL A 18 8.80 2.90 3.35
N CYS A 19 9.25 3.82 2.48
CA CYS A 19 10.59 3.74 1.87
C CYS A 19 11.68 3.64 2.95
N SER A 20 11.59 4.48 3.99
CA SER A 20 12.56 4.46 5.12
C SER A 20 12.51 3.14 5.89
N ALA A 21 11.31 2.59 6.14
CA ALA A 21 11.15 1.31 6.83
C ALA A 21 11.69 0.14 6.01
N VAL A 22 11.45 0.14 4.70
CA VAL A 22 11.98 -0.88 3.78
C VAL A 22 13.50 -0.87 3.77
N VAL A 23 14.12 0.31 3.67
CA VAL A 23 15.59 0.45 3.67
C VAL A 23 16.22 0.02 5.01
N ALA A 24 15.49 0.18 6.12
CA ALA A 24 15.97 -0.21 7.43
C ALA A 24 15.89 -1.72 7.71
N ASP A 25 15.11 -2.48 6.94
CA ASP A 25 14.93 -3.92 7.13
C ASP A 25 15.89 -4.73 6.25
N LYS A 26 16.69 -5.61 6.88
CA LYS A 26 17.68 -6.46 6.20
C LYS A 26 17.10 -7.50 5.23
N ASN A 27 15.81 -7.79 5.31
CA ASN A 27 15.12 -8.75 4.46
C ASN A 27 14.41 -8.09 3.27
N LEU A 28 14.38 -6.76 3.23
CA LEU A 28 13.70 -5.97 2.19
C LEU A 28 14.73 -5.15 1.40
N GLU A 29 14.42 -4.88 0.15
CA GLU A 29 15.22 -4.03 -0.74
C GLU A 29 14.29 -3.06 -1.46
N LEU A 30 14.48 -1.76 -1.26
CA LEU A 30 13.77 -0.75 -2.04
C LEU A 30 14.40 -0.68 -3.44
N VAL A 31 13.65 -1.06 -4.47
CA VAL A 31 14.16 -1.15 -5.85
C VAL A 31 13.44 -0.23 -6.82
N ALA A 32 12.26 0.29 -6.45
CA ALA A 32 11.51 1.23 -7.28
C ALA A 32 10.69 2.19 -6.42
N ALA A 33 10.57 3.41 -6.89
CA ALA A 33 9.74 4.47 -6.31
C ALA A 33 8.90 5.11 -7.43
N VAL A 34 7.59 5.19 -7.24
CA VAL A 34 6.66 5.79 -8.21
C VAL A 34 5.87 6.90 -7.53
N ASP A 35 5.87 8.07 -8.15
CA ASP A 35 5.06 9.22 -7.72
C ASP A 35 4.92 10.22 -8.87
N THR A 36 3.69 10.48 -9.29
CA THR A 36 3.43 11.36 -10.44
C THR A 36 3.75 12.83 -10.16
N ALA A 37 3.62 13.29 -8.92
CA ALA A 37 3.87 14.67 -8.52
C ALA A 37 5.36 14.98 -8.32
N SER A 38 6.19 13.94 -8.08
CA SER A 38 7.59 14.09 -7.70
C SER A 38 8.54 13.34 -8.65
N ALA A 39 8.10 13.07 -9.87
CA ALA A 39 8.93 12.39 -10.87
C ALA A 39 10.25 13.13 -11.10
N GLY A 40 11.35 12.38 -11.19
CA GLY A 40 12.71 12.92 -11.33
C GLY A 40 13.41 13.26 -10.00
N SER A 41 12.69 13.27 -8.87
CA SER A 41 13.33 13.35 -7.55
C SER A 41 13.99 12.03 -7.17
N VAL A 42 14.69 12.00 -6.04
CA VAL A 42 15.39 10.81 -5.54
C VAL A 42 14.94 10.51 -4.11
N VAL A 43 14.57 9.27 -3.84
CA VAL A 43 14.20 8.76 -2.52
C VAL A 43 15.11 7.57 -2.18
N HIS A 44 15.93 7.70 -1.12
CA HIS A 44 16.90 6.67 -0.71
C HIS A 44 17.81 6.14 -1.85
N GLY A 45 18.24 7.04 -2.75
CA GLY A 45 19.07 6.68 -3.90
C GLY A 45 18.31 6.13 -5.12
N ILE A 46 17.00 5.94 -5.02
CA ILE A 46 16.13 5.49 -6.12
C ILE A 46 15.51 6.71 -6.80
N ALA A 47 15.66 6.80 -8.13
CA ALA A 47 14.98 7.82 -8.93
C ALA A 47 13.46 7.57 -8.93
N VAL A 48 12.68 8.59 -8.63
CA VAL A 48 11.21 8.52 -8.63
C VAL A 48 10.68 8.61 -10.06
N SER A 49 9.93 7.59 -10.48
CA SER A 49 9.27 7.53 -11.78
C SER A 49 7.83 8.04 -11.70
N SER A 50 7.31 8.60 -12.78
CA SER A 50 5.86 8.84 -12.93
C SER A 50 5.08 7.61 -13.40
N GLU A 51 5.77 6.55 -13.83
CA GLU A 51 5.17 5.41 -14.50
C GLU A 51 5.28 4.12 -13.69
N LEU A 52 4.19 3.36 -13.63
CA LEU A 52 4.16 2.04 -12.97
C LEU A 52 5.15 1.04 -13.61
N ARG A 53 5.48 1.23 -14.89
CA ARG A 53 6.43 0.37 -15.60
C ARG A 53 7.78 0.24 -14.87
N ALA A 54 8.21 1.27 -14.15
CA ALA A 54 9.43 1.22 -13.33
C ALA A 54 9.43 0.06 -12.32
N LEU A 55 8.25 -0.35 -11.83
CA LEU A 55 8.10 -1.51 -10.92
C LEU A 55 8.43 -2.83 -11.64
N ALA A 56 7.92 -3.00 -12.86
CA ALA A 56 8.19 -4.21 -13.65
C ALA A 56 9.65 -4.26 -14.11
N ASP A 57 10.20 -3.14 -14.60
CA ASP A 57 11.60 -3.04 -15.05
C ASP A 57 12.57 -3.32 -13.88
N ALA A 58 12.22 -2.89 -12.66
CA ALA A 58 12.97 -3.18 -11.43
C ALA A 58 12.65 -4.58 -10.85
N LYS A 59 11.81 -5.41 -11.49
CA LYS A 59 11.43 -6.75 -11.02
C LYS A 59 10.97 -6.74 -9.55
N VAL A 60 10.01 -5.88 -9.26
CA VAL A 60 9.40 -5.76 -7.93
C VAL A 60 8.61 -7.02 -7.59
N ASP A 61 8.83 -7.59 -6.41
CA ASP A 61 8.03 -8.70 -5.88
C ASP A 61 6.75 -8.19 -5.23
N VAL A 62 6.86 -7.11 -4.43
CA VAL A 62 5.75 -6.51 -3.68
C VAL A 62 5.73 -5.00 -3.88
N ALA A 63 4.61 -4.47 -4.34
CA ALA A 63 4.35 -3.03 -4.39
C ALA A 63 3.53 -2.59 -3.17
N VAL A 64 3.93 -1.49 -2.55
CA VAL A 64 3.18 -0.83 -1.47
C VAL A 64 2.54 0.42 -2.03
N ASP A 65 1.21 0.52 -1.97
CA ASP A 65 0.43 1.66 -2.50
C ASP A 65 -0.16 2.51 -1.36
N PHE A 66 0.37 3.72 -1.23
CA PHE A 66 -0.17 4.79 -0.38
C PHE A 66 -0.49 6.03 -1.23
N THR A 67 -1.46 5.88 -2.13
CA THR A 67 -1.93 6.96 -3.00
C THR A 67 -3.37 7.39 -2.64
N VAL A 68 -4.20 7.62 -3.64
CA VAL A 68 -5.63 7.92 -3.49
C VAL A 68 -6.45 6.84 -4.20
N ALA A 69 -7.71 6.62 -3.77
CA ALA A 69 -8.55 5.55 -4.32
C ALA A 69 -8.65 5.58 -5.86
N ALA A 70 -8.72 6.77 -6.45
CA ALA A 70 -8.76 6.93 -7.92
C ALA A 70 -7.50 6.39 -8.61
N ALA A 71 -6.32 6.61 -8.02
CA ALA A 71 -5.06 6.10 -8.56
C ALA A 71 -4.94 4.58 -8.32
N SER A 72 -5.29 4.11 -7.11
CA SER A 72 -5.22 2.67 -6.80
C SER A 72 -6.15 1.81 -7.67
N ARG A 73 -7.32 2.34 -8.11
CA ARG A 73 -8.18 1.66 -9.10
C ARG A 73 -7.50 1.38 -10.43
N ILE A 74 -6.45 2.13 -10.76
CA ILE A 74 -5.61 1.93 -11.96
C ILE A 74 -4.40 1.07 -11.59
N ASN A 75 -3.74 1.38 -10.48
CA ASN A 75 -2.51 0.72 -10.06
C ASN A 75 -2.71 -0.77 -9.79
N LEU A 76 -3.76 -1.14 -9.04
CA LEU A 76 -3.94 -2.52 -8.57
C LEU A 76 -4.21 -3.50 -9.71
N PRO A 77 -5.09 -3.24 -10.70
CA PRO A 77 -5.22 -4.10 -11.86
C PRO A 77 -3.92 -4.22 -12.67
N TRP A 78 -3.15 -3.13 -12.76
CA TRP A 78 -1.85 -3.14 -13.43
C TRP A 78 -0.85 -4.06 -12.70
N LEU A 79 -0.78 -3.98 -11.36
CA LEU A 79 0.07 -4.85 -10.54
C LEU A 79 -0.33 -6.33 -10.70
N ALA A 80 -1.62 -6.63 -10.64
CA ALA A 80 -2.15 -7.97 -10.84
C ALA A 80 -1.75 -8.56 -12.20
N MET A 81 -1.86 -7.77 -13.28
CA MET A 81 -1.47 -8.16 -14.64
C MET A 81 0.03 -8.48 -14.75
N HIS A 82 0.87 -7.84 -13.94
CA HIS A 82 2.32 -8.06 -13.92
C HIS A 82 2.77 -9.06 -12.83
N ASN A 83 1.82 -9.76 -12.17
CA ASN A 83 2.08 -10.72 -11.09
C ASN A 83 2.87 -10.12 -9.90
N ILE A 84 2.70 -8.83 -9.65
CA ILE A 84 3.30 -8.14 -8.51
C ILE A 84 2.30 -8.20 -7.35
N HIS A 85 2.75 -8.65 -6.18
CA HIS A 85 1.94 -8.61 -4.96
C HIS A 85 1.70 -7.16 -4.52
N ALA A 86 0.56 -6.90 -3.87
CA ALA A 86 0.19 -5.55 -3.45
C ALA A 86 -0.10 -5.48 -1.95
N VAL A 87 0.42 -4.44 -1.29
CA VAL A 87 0.04 -4.02 0.07
C VAL A 87 -0.50 -2.59 -0.04
N VAL A 88 -1.77 -2.40 0.29
CA VAL A 88 -2.50 -1.17 0.01
C VAL A 88 -2.94 -0.50 1.30
N GLY A 89 -2.42 0.71 1.53
CA GLY A 89 -2.80 1.57 2.63
C GLY A 89 -3.68 2.75 2.20
N THR A 90 -4.04 2.80 0.92
CA THR A 90 -5.01 3.75 0.39
C THR A 90 -6.40 3.45 0.94
N THR A 91 -7.14 4.47 1.30
CA THR A 91 -8.53 4.38 1.80
C THR A 91 -9.54 4.95 0.80
N GLY A 92 -10.84 4.76 1.06
CA GLY A 92 -11.92 5.31 0.23
C GLY A 92 -12.34 4.39 -0.92
N PHE A 93 -12.11 3.10 -0.78
CA PHE A 93 -12.67 2.08 -1.67
C PHE A 93 -14.12 1.78 -1.31
N THR A 94 -14.91 1.47 -2.32
CA THR A 94 -16.25 0.89 -2.19
C THR A 94 -16.16 -0.65 -2.05
N ASP A 95 -17.26 -1.29 -1.60
CA ASP A 95 -17.33 -2.76 -1.58
C ASP A 95 -17.12 -3.35 -2.97
N GLN A 96 -17.62 -2.66 -4.01
CA GLN A 96 -17.41 -3.08 -5.40
C GLN A 96 -15.94 -3.05 -5.81
N ASP A 97 -15.19 -2.02 -5.41
CA ASP A 97 -13.74 -1.96 -5.67
C ASP A 97 -13.02 -3.18 -5.06
N ILE A 98 -13.37 -3.54 -3.82
CA ILE A 98 -12.77 -4.69 -3.12
C ILE A 98 -13.10 -6.00 -3.84
N GLU A 99 -14.35 -6.19 -4.30
CA GLU A 99 -14.75 -7.37 -5.06
C GLU A 99 -14.03 -7.45 -6.41
N ASP A 100 -13.80 -6.32 -7.07
CA ASP A 100 -13.10 -6.28 -8.36
C ASP A 100 -11.62 -6.57 -8.18
N PHE A 101 -10.98 -6.07 -7.09
CA PHE A 101 -9.59 -6.41 -6.76
C PHE A 101 -9.43 -7.91 -6.49
N LYS A 102 -10.35 -8.55 -5.76
CA LYS A 102 -10.34 -10.01 -5.54
C LYS A 102 -10.35 -10.81 -6.84
N LYS A 103 -11.09 -10.34 -7.87
CA LYS A 103 -11.16 -11.02 -9.16
C LYS A 103 -9.87 -10.92 -9.97
N VAL A 104 -9.20 -9.77 -9.95
CA VAL A 104 -8.01 -9.55 -10.78
C VAL A 104 -6.74 -10.15 -10.17
N PHE A 105 -6.62 -10.24 -8.85
CA PHE A 105 -5.48 -10.85 -8.17
C PHE A 105 -5.61 -12.38 -8.08
N SER A 106 -5.49 -13.05 -9.23
CA SER A 106 -5.58 -14.52 -9.34
C SER A 106 -4.21 -15.22 -9.24
N SER A 107 -3.13 -14.55 -9.63
CA SER A 107 -1.77 -15.09 -9.67
C SER A 107 -0.81 -14.41 -8.69
N SER A 108 -1.24 -13.32 -8.08
CA SER A 108 -0.54 -12.60 -7.02
C SER A 108 -1.51 -12.29 -5.88
N ASN A 109 -0.99 -11.79 -4.74
CA ASN A 109 -1.81 -11.48 -3.57
C ASN A 109 -1.99 -9.97 -3.42
N CYS A 110 -3.14 -9.56 -2.90
CA CYS A 110 -3.44 -8.19 -2.56
C CYS A 110 -3.94 -8.11 -1.11
N ILE A 111 -3.32 -7.27 -0.29
CA ILE A 111 -3.78 -6.94 1.05
C ILE A 111 -4.21 -5.48 1.03
N VAL A 112 -5.48 -5.23 1.31
CA VAL A 112 -6.01 -3.87 1.52
C VAL A 112 -6.30 -3.71 3.00
N ALA A 113 -5.60 -2.80 3.66
CA ALA A 113 -5.80 -2.53 5.08
C ALA A 113 -6.11 -1.04 5.29
N PRO A 114 -7.24 -0.72 5.91
CA PRO A 114 -7.63 0.68 6.15
C PRO A 114 -6.75 1.36 7.18
N ASN A 115 -6.03 0.58 8.01
CA ASN A 115 -5.16 1.09 9.05
C ASN A 115 -4.00 0.13 9.33
N PHE A 116 -2.80 0.69 9.48
CA PHE A 116 -1.56 -0.01 9.85
C PHE A 116 -1.06 0.38 11.25
N ALA A 117 -1.71 1.33 11.92
CA ALA A 117 -1.35 1.71 13.27
C ALA A 117 -1.88 0.68 14.28
N ILE A 118 -0.98 0.03 15.02
CA ILE A 118 -1.32 -1.02 16.01
C ILE A 118 -2.35 -0.50 17.02
N GLY A 119 -2.18 0.76 17.53
CA GLY A 119 -3.10 1.37 18.48
C GLY A 119 -4.52 1.49 17.93
N ALA A 120 -4.68 1.93 16.68
CA ALA A 120 -5.98 2.05 16.04
C ALA A 120 -6.64 0.69 15.82
N VAL A 121 -5.86 -0.32 15.38
CA VAL A 121 -6.37 -1.68 15.20
C VAL A 121 -6.83 -2.29 16.53
N LEU A 122 -6.06 -2.09 17.62
CA LEU A 122 -6.43 -2.55 18.94
C LEU A 122 -7.68 -1.82 19.47
N MET A 123 -7.78 -0.51 19.26
CA MET A 123 -8.97 0.27 19.63
C MET A 123 -10.22 -0.28 18.92
N MET A 124 -10.14 -0.54 17.62
CA MET A 124 -11.24 -1.15 16.85
C MET A 124 -11.65 -2.52 17.42
N ARG A 125 -10.67 -3.38 17.76
CA ARG A 125 -10.92 -4.69 18.36
C ARG A 125 -11.53 -4.59 19.74
N PHE A 126 -11.07 -3.69 20.58
CA PHE A 126 -11.66 -3.48 21.91
C PHE A 126 -13.08 -2.93 21.80
N ALA A 127 -13.35 -1.99 20.90
CA ALA A 127 -14.68 -1.49 20.65
C ALA A 127 -15.64 -2.60 20.17
N GLU A 128 -15.18 -3.47 19.25
CA GLU A 128 -15.96 -4.62 18.76
C GLU A 128 -16.33 -5.60 19.89
N ILE A 129 -15.36 -5.90 20.77
CA ILE A 129 -15.58 -6.80 21.92
C ILE A 129 -16.53 -6.16 22.96
N ALA A 130 -16.41 -4.85 23.19
CA ALA A 130 -17.19 -4.13 24.20
C ALA A 130 -18.62 -3.80 23.72
N ALA A 131 -18.82 -3.53 22.44
CA ALA A 131 -20.10 -3.05 21.89
C ALA A 131 -21.35 -3.83 22.34
N PRO A 132 -21.35 -5.19 22.42
CA PRO A 132 -22.52 -5.92 22.87
C PRO A 132 -22.98 -5.65 24.30
N PHE A 133 -22.16 -5.02 25.14
CA PHE A 133 -22.44 -4.73 26.53
C PHE A 133 -22.93 -3.29 26.79
N PHE A 134 -22.98 -2.45 25.74
CA PHE A 134 -23.35 -1.04 25.84
C PHE A 134 -24.40 -0.67 24.79
N GLU A 135 -25.30 0.24 25.14
CA GLU A 135 -26.32 0.74 24.18
C GLU A 135 -25.73 1.75 23.19
N THR A 136 -24.72 2.47 23.60
CA THR A 136 -24.04 3.52 22.79
C THR A 136 -22.55 3.49 23.01
N ALA A 137 -21.79 3.87 21.99
CA ALA A 137 -20.35 4.08 22.05
C ALA A 137 -19.98 5.34 21.27
N GLU A 138 -18.98 6.08 21.75
CA GLU A 138 -18.40 7.24 21.10
C GLU A 138 -16.89 7.08 21.03
N ILE A 139 -16.30 7.36 19.85
CA ILE A 139 -14.85 7.34 19.64
C ILE A 139 -14.45 8.78 19.32
N ILE A 140 -13.55 9.32 20.11
CA ILE A 140 -13.02 10.69 19.95
C ILE A 140 -11.57 10.58 19.53
N GLU A 141 -11.23 11.19 18.37
CA GLU A 141 -9.88 11.29 17.81
C GLU A 141 -9.28 12.67 18.08
#